data_e166b32860e6f49caafece68435f5a95
#
_entry.id   e166b32860e6f49caafece68435f5a95
#
_cell.length_a   1.000
_cell.length_b   1.000
_cell.length_c   1.000
_cell.angle_alpha   90.00
_cell.angle_beta   90.00
_cell.angle_gamma   90.00
#
_symmetry.space_group_name_H-M   'P 1'
#
loop_
_entity.id
_entity.type
_entity.pdbx_description
1 polymer ?
#
loop_
_entity_poly.entity_id
_entity_poly.type
_entity_poly.pdbx_seq_one_letter_code
_entity_poly.pdbx_strand_id
1 'polypeptide(L)'
;VVKVVLIPVLLGILINWIFGKQIQKISEVLPLISVVSIVMIISGIVSVNAEKILSCGLLVLGVVALHNLCGMGIGLGAAKLLHIEYDKATAIAIEVGMQNSGLAISLATANFAANPLATLPGAIFSVWHNISGTIYANLCNREVKKEEVETVK
;
A
#
# COMPACT_ATOMS: atom_id res chain seq x y z
N VAL A 1 11.32 -3.59 -11.84
CA VAL A 1 11.30 -4.04 -10.45
C VAL A 1 12.71 -3.97 -9.85
N VAL A 2 13.74 -4.64 -10.43
CA VAL A 2 15.11 -4.73 -9.87
C VAL A 2 15.69 -3.34 -9.56
N LYS A 3 15.67 -2.40 -10.51
CA LYS A 3 16.24 -1.05 -10.33
C LYS A 3 15.46 -0.20 -9.31
N VAL A 4 14.15 -0.40 -9.18
CA VAL A 4 13.28 0.47 -8.40
C VAL A 4 13.02 -0.08 -6.99
N VAL A 5 13.15 -1.39 -6.81
CA VAL A 5 12.87 -2.06 -5.52
C VAL A 5 14.13 -2.69 -4.95
N LEU A 6 14.75 -3.63 -5.68
CA LEU A 6 15.84 -4.44 -5.13
C LEU A 6 17.08 -3.60 -4.81
N ILE A 7 17.50 -2.71 -5.72
CA ILE A 7 18.69 -1.88 -5.50
C ILE A 7 18.50 -0.95 -4.30
N PRO A 8 17.41 -0.15 -4.15
CA PRO A 8 17.23 0.69 -2.97
C PRO A 8 17.15 -0.10 -1.66
N VAL A 9 16.51 -1.26 -1.65
CA VAL A 9 16.44 -2.11 -0.45
C VAL A 9 17.82 -2.61 -0.05
N LEU A 10 18.60 -3.15 -0.99
CA LEU A 10 19.96 -3.61 -0.71
C LEU A 10 20.88 -2.48 -0.25
N LEU A 11 20.76 -1.30 -0.88
CA LEU A 11 21.49 -0.10 -0.44
C LEU A 11 21.08 0.32 0.97
N GLY A 12 19.79 0.29 1.28
CA GLY A 12 19.28 0.60 2.61
C GLY A 12 19.84 -0.34 3.68
N ILE A 13 19.87 -1.64 3.41
CA ILE A 13 20.45 -2.65 4.29
C ILE A 13 21.97 -2.39 4.47
N LEU A 14 22.69 -2.15 3.39
CA LEU A 14 24.12 -1.88 3.42
C LEU A 14 24.46 -0.62 4.22
N ILE A 15 23.73 0.47 4.00
CA ILE A 15 23.89 1.72 4.71
C ILE A 15 23.58 1.53 6.20
N ASN A 16 22.52 0.81 6.53
CA ASN A 16 22.17 0.51 7.91
C ASN A 16 23.24 -0.37 8.59
N TRP A 17 23.82 -1.32 7.87
CA TRP A 17 24.91 -2.15 8.38
C TRP A 17 26.17 -1.35 8.69
N ILE A 18 26.52 -0.39 7.82
CA ILE A 18 27.75 0.45 7.97
C ILE A 18 27.53 1.57 9.00
N PHE A 19 26.38 2.24 8.96
CA PHE A 19 26.08 3.47 9.72
C PHE A 19 24.97 3.30 10.75
N GLY A 20 24.62 2.09 11.18
CA GLY A 20 23.45 1.81 12.00
C GLY A 20 23.29 2.69 13.25
N LYS A 21 24.40 3.01 13.95
CA LYS A 21 24.37 3.89 15.12
C LYS A 21 23.99 5.34 14.79
N GLN A 22 24.39 5.84 13.62
CA GLN A 22 24.04 7.19 13.16
C GLN A 22 22.61 7.23 12.62
N ILE A 23 22.19 6.16 11.94
CA ILE A 23 20.86 6.03 11.38
C ILE A 23 19.78 5.97 12.46
N GLN A 24 20.05 5.34 13.60
CA GLN A 24 19.11 5.30 14.73
C GLN A 24 18.69 6.71 15.20
N LYS A 25 19.59 7.70 15.11
CA LYS A 25 19.25 9.10 15.46
C LYS A 25 18.30 9.76 14.46
N ILE A 26 18.31 9.29 13.21
CA ILE A 26 17.53 9.85 12.11
C ILE A 26 16.25 9.02 11.88
N SER A 27 16.19 7.80 12.44
CA SER A 27 15.09 6.86 12.22
C SER A 27 13.72 7.38 12.65
N GLU A 28 13.68 8.31 13.62
CA GLU A 28 12.43 8.95 14.04
C GLU A 28 11.89 9.94 12.99
N VAL A 29 12.78 10.55 12.18
CA VAL A 29 12.43 11.53 11.15
C VAL A 29 12.13 10.87 9.80
N LEU A 30 12.70 9.69 9.53
CA LEU A 30 12.50 8.98 8.27
C LEU A 30 11.02 8.68 7.94
N PRO A 31 10.17 8.25 8.91
CA PRO A 31 8.74 8.06 8.64
C PRO A 31 8.05 9.35 8.21
N LEU A 32 8.39 10.48 8.83
CA LEU A 32 7.82 11.77 8.46
C LEU A 32 8.21 12.17 7.03
N ILE A 33 9.48 12.02 6.66
CA ILE A 33 9.96 12.27 5.29
C ILE A 33 9.22 11.36 4.30
N SER A 34 9.05 10.09 4.64
CA SER A 34 8.31 9.13 3.80
C SER A 34 6.86 9.55 3.61
N VAL A 35 6.16 9.92 4.68
CA VAL A 35 4.76 10.39 4.60
C VAL A 35 4.64 11.63 3.73
N VAL A 36 5.48 12.64 3.94
CA VAL A 36 5.47 13.87 3.13
C VAL A 36 5.73 13.55 1.66
N SER A 37 6.72 12.70 1.38
CA SER A 37 7.06 12.29 0.00
C SER A 37 5.89 11.54 -0.65
N ILE A 38 5.24 10.62 0.06
CA ILE A 38 4.07 9.88 -0.44
C ILE A 38 2.92 10.85 -0.73
N VAL A 39 2.61 11.77 0.17
CA VAL A 39 1.53 12.76 -0.02
C VAL A 39 1.82 13.64 -1.24
N MET A 40 3.05 14.11 -1.42
CA MET A 40 3.43 14.91 -2.58
C MET A 40 3.29 14.11 -3.89
N ILE A 41 3.74 12.87 -3.93
CA ILE A 41 3.63 11.99 -5.10
C ILE A 41 2.15 11.75 -5.44
N ILE A 42 1.34 11.37 -4.45
CA ILE A 42 -0.10 11.11 -4.65
C ILE A 42 -0.80 12.39 -5.15
N SER A 43 -0.52 13.53 -4.54
CA SER A 43 -1.12 14.82 -4.94
C SER A 43 -0.77 15.16 -6.39
N GLY A 44 0.48 14.97 -6.80
CA GLY A 44 0.91 15.16 -8.18
C GLY A 44 0.18 14.24 -9.16
N ILE A 45 0.07 12.95 -8.82
CA ILE A 45 -0.61 11.95 -9.64
C ILE A 45 -2.10 12.29 -9.80
N VAL A 46 -2.79 12.62 -8.70
CA VAL A 46 -4.21 13.00 -8.72
C VAL A 46 -4.43 14.28 -9.51
N SER A 47 -3.58 15.29 -9.33
CA SER A 47 -3.67 16.57 -10.06
C SER A 47 -3.57 16.36 -11.57
N VAL A 48 -2.60 15.60 -12.05
CA VAL A 48 -2.41 15.33 -13.50
C VAL A 48 -3.54 14.52 -14.10
N ASN A 49 -4.23 13.69 -13.31
CA ASN A 49 -5.32 12.82 -13.77
C ASN A 49 -6.72 13.32 -13.37
N ALA A 50 -6.85 14.50 -12.81
CA ALA A 50 -8.11 15.01 -12.22
C ALA A 50 -9.31 14.91 -13.17
N GLU A 51 -9.19 15.39 -14.40
CA GLU A 51 -10.28 15.35 -15.41
C GLU A 51 -10.69 13.90 -15.74
N LYS A 52 -9.72 13.00 -15.85
CA LYS A 52 -9.98 11.57 -16.13
C LYS A 52 -10.63 10.88 -14.94
N ILE A 53 -10.21 11.23 -13.73
CA ILE A 53 -10.81 10.74 -12.49
C ILE A 53 -12.27 11.17 -12.41
N LEU A 54 -12.59 12.41 -12.80
CA LEU A 54 -13.97 12.90 -12.79
C LEU A 54 -14.85 12.24 -13.87
N SER A 55 -14.30 11.93 -15.03
CA SER A 55 -15.09 11.38 -16.16
C SER A 55 -15.30 9.84 -16.07
N CYS A 56 -14.28 9.09 -15.70
CA CYS A 56 -14.32 7.61 -15.67
C CYS A 56 -14.09 7.05 -14.27
N GLY A 57 -13.90 7.89 -13.27
CA GLY A 57 -13.39 7.51 -11.95
C GLY A 57 -14.27 6.53 -11.19
N LEU A 58 -15.59 6.65 -11.31
CA LEU A 58 -16.51 5.78 -10.56
C LEU A 58 -16.40 4.32 -11.01
N LEU A 59 -16.32 4.06 -12.31
CA LEU A 59 -16.13 2.72 -12.84
C LEU A 59 -14.76 2.14 -12.42
N VAL A 60 -13.72 2.95 -12.60
CA VAL A 60 -12.34 2.53 -12.26
C VAL A 60 -12.21 2.34 -10.75
N LEU A 61 -12.85 3.19 -9.94
CA LEU A 61 -12.89 3.01 -8.48
C LEU A 61 -13.55 1.68 -8.09
N GLY A 62 -14.64 1.30 -8.74
CA GLY A 62 -15.29 -0.01 -8.50
C GLY A 62 -14.35 -1.17 -8.79
N VAL A 63 -13.64 -1.14 -9.93
CA VAL A 63 -12.67 -2.17 -10.30
C VAL A 63 -11.48 -2.20 -9.33
N VAL A 64 -10.97 -1.03 -8.97
CA VAL A 64 -9.87 -0.89 -8.01
C VAL A 64 -10.25 -1.40 -6.62
N ALA A 65 -11.45 -1.04 -6.14
CA ALA A 65 -11.97 -1.51 -4.87
C ALA A 65 -12.13 -3.04 -4.85
N LEU A 66 -12.71 -3.60 -5.92
CA LEU A 66 -12.85 -5.05 -6.06
C LEU A 66 -11.49 -5.75 -6.07
N HIS A 67 -10.53 -5.24 -6.85
CA HIS A 67 -9.18 -5.78 -6.91
C HIS A 67 -8.50 -5.79 -5.52
N ASN A 68 -8.60 -4.67 -4.79
CA ASN A 68 -8.06 -4.54 -3.44
C ASN A 68 -8.70 -5.53 -2.46
N LEU A 69 -10.04 -5.62 -2.45
CA LEU A 69 -10.77 -6.54 -1.59
C LEU A 69 -10.47 -8.01 -1.91
N CYS A 70 -10.37 -8.37 -3.20
CA CYS A 70 -9.94 -9.70 -3.63
C CYS A 70 -8.51 -10.00 -3.14
N GLY A 71 -7.58 -9.06 -3.26
CA GLY A 71 -6.23 -9.19 -2.75
C GLY A 71 -6.20 -9.45 -1.25
N MET A 72 -6.93 -8.63 -0.46
CA MET A 72 -7.07 -8.84 0.99
C MET A 72 -7.69 -10.20 1.32
N GLY A 73 -8.75 -10.59 0.59
CA GLY A 73 -9.42 -11.88 0.79
C GLY A 73 -8.50 -13.07 0.49
N ILE A 74 -7.74 -13.00 -0.59
CA ILE A 74 -6.76 -14.04 -0.96
C ILE A 74 -5.64 -14.11 0.09
N GLY A 75 -5.11 -12.96 0.51
CA GLY A 75 -4.08 -12.90 1.55
C GLY A 75 -4.54 -13.50 2.86
N LEU A 76 -5.73 -13.12 3.33
CA LEU A 76 -6.33 -13.68 4.54
C LEU A 76 -6.64 -15.18 4.40
N GLY A 77 -7.17 -15.59 3.25
CA GLY A 77 -7.45 -17.00 2.97
C GLY A 77 -6.19 -17.86 2.98
N ALA A 78 -5.12 -17.40 2.33
CA ALA A 78 -3.83 -18.08 2.33
C ALA A 78 -3.23 -18.17 3.74
N ALA A 79 -3.28 -17.08 4.50
CA ALA A 79 -2.78 -17.05 5.87
C ALA A 79 -3.55 -18.03 6.78
N LYS A 80 -4.87 -18.09 6.66
CA LYS A 80 -5.71 -19.05 7.40
C LYS A 80 -5.41 -20.50 7.02
N LEU A 81 -5.22 -20.78 5.74
CA LEU A 81 -4.85 -22.12 5.25
C LEU A 81 -3.49 -22.57 5.82
N LEU A 82 -2.57 -21.64 6.02
CA LEU A 82 -1.25 -21.88 6.60
C LEU A 82 -1.26 -21.84 8.14
N HIS A 83 -2.45 -21.71 8.77
CA HIS A 83 -2.61 -21.64 10.23
C HIS A 83 -1.77 -20.52 10.88
N ILE A 84 -1.64 -19.38 10.20
CA ILE A 84 -0.92 -18.20 10.69
C ILE A 84 -1.79 -17.50 11.74
N GLU A 85 -1.17 -17.03 12.81
CA GLU A 85 -1.81 -16.26 13.88
C GLU A 85 -2.55 -15.04 13.33
N TYR A 86 -3.66 -14.66 13.97
CA TYR A 86 -4.59 -13.63 13.48
C TYR A 86 -3.92 -12.30 13.15
N ASP A 87 -3.03 -11.81 14.02
CA ASP A 87 -2.35 -10.52 13.81
C ASP A 87 -1.47 -10.55 12.55
N LYS A 88 -0.72 -11.65 12.37
CA LYS A 88 0.12 -11.86 11.18
C LYS A 88 -0.73 -12.08 9.94
N ALA A 89 -1.85 -12.81 10.07
CA ALA A 89 -2.79 -13.02 8.97
C ALA A 89 -3.43 -11.72 8.50
N THR A 90 -3.75 -10.82 9.43
CA THR A 90 -4.26 -9.47 9.15
C THR A 90 -3.21 -8.64 8.41
N ALA A 91 -1.96 -8.66 8.85
CA ALA A 91 -0.86 -7.97 8.16
C ALA A 91 -0.64 -8.50 6.74
N ILE A 92 -0.68 -9.83 6.54
CA ILE A 92 -0.58 -10.46 5.22
C ILE A 92 -1.75 -10.05 4.33
N ALA A 93 -2.97 -10.01 4.86
CA ALA A 93 -4.15 -9.59 4.10
C ALA A 93 -4.00 -8.14 3.60
N ILE A 94 -3.56 -7.24 4.47
CA ILE A 94 -3.30 -5.84 4.10
C ILE A 94 -2.22 -5.77 3.03
N GLU A 95 -1.09 -6.42 3.22
CA GLU A 95 0.06 -6.38 2.30
C GLU A 95 -0.28 -6.93 0.91
N VAL A 96 -1.02 -8.05 0.83
CA VAL A 96 -1.47 -8.62 -0.44
C VAL A 96 -2.54 -7.74 -1.12
N GLY A 97 -3.38 -7.07 -0.34
CA GLY A 97 -4.37 -6.13 -0.85
C GLY A 97 -3.78 -4.81 -1.32
N MET A 98 -2.70 -4.33 -0.70
CA MET A 98 -2.03 -3.09 -1.06
C MET A 98 -1.09 -3.30 -2.25
N GLN A 99 -1.09 -2.33 -3.18
CA GLN A 99 -0.29 -2.41 -4.41
C GLN A 99 0.65 -1.22 -4.52
N ASN A 100 1.77 -1.41 -5.21
CA ASN A 100 2.69 -0.31 -5.52
C ASN A 100 2.16 0.52 -6.70
N SER A 101 1.32 1.49 -6.39
CA SER A 101 0.67 2.37 -7.37
C SER A 101 1.68 3.18 -8.19
N GLY A 102 2.77 3.64 -7.57
CA GLY A 102 3.83 4.39 -8.27
C GLY A 102 4.52 3.53 -9.34
N LEU A 103 4.83 2.28 -9.01
CA LEU A 103 5.38 1.33 -9.98
C LEU A 103 4.37 1.03 -11.10
N ALA A 104 3.09 0.82 -10.75
CA ALA A 104 2.03 0.57 -11.74
C ALA A 104 1.90 1.73 -12.73
N ILE A 105 1.90 2.98 -12.26
CA ILE A 105 1.86 4.16 -13.10
C ILE A 105 3.11 4.27 -13.98
N SER A 106 4.30 4.05 -13.40
CA SER A 106 5.55 4.09 -14.15
C SER A 106 5.59 3.06 -15.29
N LEU A 107 5.14 1.83 -15.00
CA LEU A 107 5.05 0.76 -16.01
C LEU A 107 3.98 1.06 -17.06
N ALA A 108 2.82 1.59 -16.65
CA ALA A 108 1.76 1.98 -17.57
C ALA A 108 2.23 3.09 -18.51
N THR A 109 2.90 4.10 -18.00
CA THR A 109 3.46 5.19 -18.82
C THR A 109 4.51 4.68 -19.80
N ALA A 110 5.39 3.79 -19.37
CA ALA A 110 6.46 3.27 -20.22
C ALA A 110 5.97 2.31 -21.32
N ASN A 111 4.96 1.49 -21.03
CA ASN A 111 4.53 0.41 -21.94
C ASN A 111 3.24 0.72 -22.71
N PHE A 112 2.43 1.66 -22.22
CA PHE A 112 1.14 2.03 -22.80
C PHE A 112 1.06 3.54 -23.11
N ALA A 113 2.16 4.14 -23.57
CA ALA A 113 2.25 5.57 -23.87
C ALA A 113 1.14 6.07 -24.84
N ALA A 114 0.69 5.21 -25.75
CA ALA A 114 -0.42 5.51 -26.66
C ALA A 114 -1.80 5.55 -25.94
N ASN A 115 -1.91 5.02 -24.74
CA ASN A 115 -3.15 4.99 -23.96
C ASN A 115 -2.93 5.60 -22.56
N PRO A 116 -3.06 6.92 -22.40
CA PRO A 116 -2.86 7.60 -21.12
C PRO A 116 -3.81 7.13 -20.01
N LEU A 117 -4.98 6.55 -20.37
CA LEU A 117 -5.93 6.00 -19.41
C LEU A 117 -5.37 4.79 -18.65
N ALA A 118 -4.34 4.12 -19.18
CA ALA A 118 -3.71 2.99 -18.49
C ALA A 118 -3.08 3.36 -17.13
N THR A 119 -2.79 4.64 -16.90
CA THR A 119 -2.27 5.13 -15.61
C THR A 119 -3.35 5.35 -14.55
N LEU A 120 -4.61 5.49 -14.98
CA LEU A 120 -5.73 5.88 -14.13
C LEU A 120 -6.02 4.89 -12.98
N PRO A 121 -6.02 3.56 -13.20
CA PRO A 121 -6.21 2.62 -12.09
C PRO A 121 -5.16 2.78 -10.99
N GLY A 122 -3.89 2.97 -11.36
CA GLY A 122 -2.82 3.22 -10.39
C GLY A 122 -3.01 4.52 -9.60
N ALA A 123 -3.48 5.59 -10.26
CA ALA A 123 -3.76 6.87 -9.61
C ALA A 123 -4.89 6.74 -8.57
N ILE A 124 -6.00 6.11 -8.94
CA ILE A 124 -7.14 5.88 -8.05
C ILE A 124 -6.74 4.91 -6.92
N PHE A 125 -5.97 3.89 -7.24
CA PHE A 125 -5.50 2.93 -6.25
C PHE A 125 -4.61 3.58 -5.18
N SER A 126 -3.82 4.59 -5.54
CA SER A 126 -2.97 5.34 -4.60
C SER A 126 -3.77 5.95 -3.44
N VAL A 127 -5.00 6.39 -3.71
CA VAL A 127 -5.90 6.94 -2.69
C VAL A 127 -6.68 5.83 -1.99
N TRP A 128 -7.28 4.93 -2.77
CA TRP A 128 -8.17 3.90 -2.27
C TRP A 128 -7.50 2.96 -1.26
N HIS A 129 -6.32 2.44 -1.55
CA HIS A 129 -5.69 1.45 -0.69
C HIS A 129 -5.32 2.00 0.70
N ASN A 130 -5.02 3.28 0.81
CA ASN A 130 -4.78 3.93 2.10
C ASN A 130 -6.06 4.01 2.94
N ILE A 131 -7.20 4.30 2.31
CA ILE A 131 -8.51 4.35 2.97
C ILE A 131 -8.92 2.94 3.40
N SER A 132 -8.93 2.00 2.47
CA SER A 132 -9.38 0.62 2.72
C SER A 132 -8.49 -0.10 3.74
N GLY A 133 -7.18 0.05 3.64
CA GLY A 133 -6.22 -0.53 4.58
C GLY A 133 -6.41 0.02 6.00
N THR A 134 -6.61 1.34 6.14
CA THR A 134 -6.90 1.96 7.43
C THR A 134 -8.21 1.47 8.03
N ILE A 135 -9.27 1.38 7.23
CA ILE A 135 -10.57 0.85 7.68
C ILE A 135 -10.41 -0.60 8.15
N TYR A 136 -9.77 -1.45 7.34
CA TYR A 136 -9.59 -2.85 7.65
C TYR A 136 -8.75 -3.05 8.93
N ALA A 137 -7.62 -2.35 9.06
CA ALA A 137 -6.78 -2.41 10.26
C ALA A 137 -7.55 -1.98 11.53
N ASN A 138 -8.35 -0.92 11.45
CA ASN A 138 -9.17 -0.48 12.57
C ASN A 138 -10.26 -1.47 12.97
N LEU A 139 -10.86 -2.16 12.00
CA LEU A 139 -11.85 -3.20 12.27
C LEU A 139 -11.21 -4.40 12.97
N CYS A 140 -10.06 -4.87 12.48
CA CYS A 140 -9.33 -5.98 13.08
C CYS A 140 -8.84 -5.66 14.51
N ASN A 141 -8.32 -4.46 14.75
CA ASN A 141 -7.90 -4.02 16.09
C ASN A 141 -9.06 -3.97 17.09
N ARG A 142 -10.28 -3.71 16.65
CA ARG A 142 -11.46 -3.72 17.52
C ARG A 142 -11.86 -5.14 17.93
N GLU A 143 -11.65 -6.12 17.07
CA GLU A 143 -11.92 -7.53 17.38
C GLU A 143 -10.91 -8.06 18.40
N VAL A 144 -9.62 -7.81 18.19
CA VAL A 144 -8.57 -8.21 19.15
C VAL A 144 -8.83 -7.65 20.54
N LYS A 145 -9.16 -6.36 20.65
CA LYS A 145 -9.48 -5.75 21.94
C LYS A 145 -10.74 -6.32 22.62
N LYS A 146 -11.70 -6.82 21.86
CA LYS A 146 -12.87 -7.48 22.44
C LYS A 146 -12.52 -8.84 23.02
N GLU A 147 -11.73 -9.62 22.30
CA GLU A 147 -11.26 -10.94 22.76
C GLU A 147 -10.41 -10.82 24.03
N GLU A 148 -9.52 -9.82 24.12
CA GLU A 148 -8.73 -9.55 25.31
C GLU A 148 -9.61 -9.22 26.53
N VAL A 149 -10.66 -8.44 26.36
CA VAL A 149 -11.59 -8.07 27.46
C VAL A 149 -12.46 -9.26 27.89
N GLU A 150 -12.80 -10.17 26.99
CA GLU A 150 -13.58 -11.37 27.30
C GLU A 150 -12.74 -12.44 28.02
N THR A 151 -11.45 -12.53 27.73
CA THR A 151 -10.52 -13.48 28.40
C THR A 151 -10.10 -13.05 29.79
N VAL A 152 -10.29 -11.79 30.17
CA VAL A 152 -9.97 -11.26 31.52
C VAL A 152 -11.18 -11.30 32.46
N LYS A 153 -12.37 -11.67 31.99
CA LYS A 153 -13.57 -11.88 32.78
C LYS A 153 -13.77 -13.34 33.14
#